data_9a824af876902e843ec2a063895f3092
#
_entry.id   9a824af876902e843ec2a063895f3092
#
_cell.length_a   1.000
_cell.length_b   1.000
_cell.length_c   1.000
_cell.angle_alpha   90.00
_cell.angle_beta   90.00
_cell.angle_gamma   90.00
#
_symmetry.space_group_name_H-M   'P 1'
#
loop_
_entity.id
_entity.type
_entity.pdbx_description
1 polymer ?
#
loop_
_entity_poly.entity_id
_entity_poly.type
_entity_poly.pdbx_seq_one_letter_code
_entity_poly.pdbx_strand_id
1 'polypeptide(L)'
;MTHLLQTGQLQKHIAHTLQLAYAKNYHALHDAITTHLLPLGFSLPQPTRKVIGGFFVWLSLPEGLSAREFAQVCKEEEGVIVAPGVMFEVPGDEGVRFGGNVRLCFAWEEEHRLVEGVRRMKAAAEKVIAGENSSGSGNGEYVFVEKRDVGVMDEFK
;
A
#
# COMPACT_ATOMS: atom_id res chain seq x y z
N MET A 1 -28.52 -9.56 7.24
CA MET A 1 -28.03 -8.70 6.12
C MET A 1 -29.18 -7.88 5.50
N THR A 2 -30.32 -8.47 5.15
CA THR A 2 -31.48 -7.82 4.51
C THR A 2 -32.00 -6.59 5.28
N HIS A 3 -32.10 -6.66 6.61
CA HIS A 3 -32.58 -5.57 7.45
C HIS A 3 -31.72 -4.29 7.35
N LEU A 4 -30.39 -4.41 7.34
CA LEU A 4 -29.47 -3.26 7.21
C LEU A 4 -29.60 -2.54 5.87
N LEU A 5 -29.89 -3.28 4.81
CA LEU A 5 -30.12 -2.73 3.48
C LEU A 5 -31.50 -2.03 3.40
N GLN A 6 -32.56 -2.67 3.93
CA GLN A 6 -33.93 -2.14 3.91
C GLN A 6 -34.08 -0.88 4.77
N THR A 7 -33.38 -0.80 5.90
CA THR A 7 -33.44 0.38 6.79
C THR A 7 -32.55 1.54 6.34
N GLY A 8 -31.73 1.36 5.30
CA GLY A 8 -30.78 2.37 4.85
C GLY A 8 -29.60 2.64 5.82
N GLN A 9 -29.46 1.84 6.87
CA GLN A 9 -28.39 2.02 7.85
C GLN A 9 -27.01 1.78 7.23
N LEU A 10 -26.88 0.78 6.35
CA LEU A 10 -25.62 0.52 5.67
C LEU A 10 -25.22 1.68 4.77
N GLN A 11 -26.16 2.22 3.99
CA GLN A 11 -25.91 3.35 3.10
C GLN A 11 -25.49 4.60 3.89
N LYS A 12 -26.15 4.86 5.02
CA LYS A 12 -25.79 5.97 5.93
C LYS A 12 -24.39 5.78 6.50
N HIS A 13 -24.04 4.58 6.96
CA HIS A 13 -22.73 4.30 7.49
C HIS A 13 -21.62 4.47 6.42
N ILE A 14 -21.85 3.96 5.22
CA ILE A 14 -20.93 4.17 4.10
C ILE A 14 -20.74 5.65 3.81
N ALA A 15 -21.82 6.40 3.63
CA ALA A 15 -21.74 7.80 3.20
C ALA A 15 -21.19 8.74 4.29
N HIS A 16 -21.57 8.53 5.54
CA HIS A 16 -21.25 9.48 6.63
C HIS A 16 -20.08 9.06 7.51
N THR A 17 -19.62 7.81 7.42
CA THR A 17 -18.51 7.31 8.23
C THR A 17 -17.34 6.85 7.36
N LEU A 18 -17.56 5.84 6.53
CA LEU A 18 -16.46 5.22 5.78
C LEU A 18 -15.88 6.14 4.71
N GLN A 19 -16.73 6.79 3.91
CA GLN A 19 -16.24 7.68 2.84
C GLN A 19 -15.44 8.86 3.40
N LEU A 20 -15.87 9.44 4.52
CA LEU A 20 -15.15 10.56 5.17
C LEU A 20 -13.81 10.09 5.73
N ALA A 21 -13.79 8.95 6.42
CA ALA A 21 -12.56 8.40 6.99
C ALA A 21 -11.55 8.03 5.89
N TYR A 22 -12.00 7.35 4.84
CA TYR A 22 -11.14 6.96 3.73
C TYR A 22 -10.65 8.14 2.90
N ALA A 23 -11.49 9.15 2.69
CA ALA A 23 -11.07 10.38 2.02
C ALA A 23 -9.96 11.09 2.79
N LYS A 24 -10.09 11.21 4.12
CA LYS A 24 -9.07 11.79 4.99
C LYS A 24 -7.74 11.04 4.89
N ASN A 25 -7.79 9.72 5.02
CA ASN A 25 -6.61 8.88 4.94
C ASN A 25 -5.96 8.91 3.55
N TYR A 26 -6.78 8.90 2.49
CA TYR A 26 -6.30 9.03 1.12
C TYR A 26 -5.54 10.34 0.91
N HIS A 27 -6.11 11.48 1.34
CA HIS A 27 -5.44 12.77 1.21
C HIS A 27 -4.14 12.82 2.00
N ALA A 28 -4.12 12.33 3.24
CA ALA A 28 -2.90 12.27 4.03
C ALA A 28 -1.80 11.44 3.36
N LEU A 29 -2.15 10.25 2.85
CA LEU A 29 -1.21 9.40 2.11
C LEU A 29 -0.74 10.08 0.82
N HIS A 30 -1.66 10.62 0.03
CA HIS A 30 -1.37 11.29 -1.25
C HIS A 30 -0.42 12.48 -1.06
N ASP A 31 -0.71 13.35 -0.08
CA ASP A 31 0.10 14.53 0.21
C ASP A 31 1.50 14.15 0.71
N ALA A 32 1.59 13.10 1.55
CA ALA A 32 2.87 12.58 1.98
C ALA A 32 3.69 12.00 0.83
N ILE A 33 3.07 11.21 -0.08
CA ILE A 33 3.74 10.70 -1.29
C ILE A 33 4.23 11.86 -2.16
N THR A 34 3.36 12.85 -2.39
CA THR A 34 3.69 14.01 -3.22
C THR A 34 4.89 14.78 -2.66
N THR A 35 4.94 14.93 -1.34
CA THR A 35 6.00 15.68 -0.67
C THR A 35 7.31 14.92 -0.59
N HIS A 36 7.27 13.61 -0.33
CA HIS A 36 8.44 12.84 0.06
C HIS A 36 8.96 11.88 -1.02
N LEU A 37 8.08 11.31 -1.86
CA LEU A 37 8.46 10.29 -2.83
C LEU A 37 8.51 10.80 -4.28
N LEU A 38 7.60 11.68 -4.70
CA LEU A 38 7.66 12.22 -6.06
C LEU A 38 8.99 12.90 -6.39
N PRO A 39 9.64 13.66 -5.48
CA PRO A 39 10.96 14.22 -5.75
C PRO A 39 12.06 13.18 -6.02
N LEU A 40 11.86 11.94 -5.58
CA LEU A 40 12.78 10.82 -5.83
C LEU A 40 12.47 10.07 -7.14
N GLY A 41 11.52 10.55 -7.95
CA GLY A 41 11.15 9.94 -9.23
C GLY A 41 10.01 8.92 -9.14
N PHE A 42 9.36 8.76 -7.99
CA PHE A 42 8.12 8.00 -7.89
C PHE A 42 7.00 8.71 -8.64
N SER A 43 5.99 7.98 -9.08
CA SER A 43 4.83 8.57 -9.74
C SER A 43 3.51 7.91 -9.33
N LEU A 44 2.46 8.74 -9.30
CA LEU A 44 1.09 8.30 -9.08
C LEU A 44 0.35 8.21 -10.41
N PRO A 45 -0.58 7.26 -10.56
CA PRO A 45 -1.41 7.20 -11.75
C PRO A 45 -2.24 8.48 -11.86
N GLN A 46 -2.33 9.02 -13.08
CA GLN A 46 -3.16 10.19 -13.33
C GLN A 46 -4.64 9.78 -13.22
N PRO A 47 -5.42 10.46 -12.39
CA PRO A 47 -6.82 10.17 -12.27
C PRO A 47 -7.55 10.50 -13.58
N THR A 48 -8.18 9.50 -14.18
CA THR A 48 -9.00 9.67 -15.38
C THR A 48 -10.40 10.23 -15.08
N ARG A 49 -10.77 10.29 -13.82
CA ARG A 49 -12.08 10.75 -13.32
C ARG A 49 -11.89 11.61 -12.07
N LYS A 50 -12.88 12.49 -11.81
CA LYS A 50 -12.92 13.33 -10.60
C LYS A 50 -13.15 12.55 -9.30
N VAL A 51 -13.60 11.30 -9.41
CA VAL A 51 -13.91 10.44 -8.26
C VAL A 51 -12.83 9.38 -8.14
N ILE A 52 -12.20 9.32 -6.98
CA ILE A 52 -11.22 8.31 -6.62
C ILE A 52 -11.91 7.35 -5.65
N GLY A 53 -11.78 6.06 -5.89
CA GLY A 53 -12.38 5.03 -5.07
C GLY A 53 -11.41 3.90 -4.74
N GLY A 54 -11.88 2.95 -3.92
CA GLY A 54 -11.08 1.81 -3.48
C GLY A 54 -10.42 2.04 -2.12
N PHE A 55 -9.42 1.20 -1.82
CA PHE A 55 -8.70 1.15 -0.53
C PHE A 55 -7.19 1.25 -0.70
N PHE A 56 -6.74 1.34 -1.93
CA PHE A 56 -5.34 1.21 -2.30
C PHE A 56 -4.90 2.33 -3.24
N VAL A 57 -3.64 2.72 -3.10
CA VAL A 57 -2.90 3.54 -4.05
C VAL A 57 -1.89 2.65 -4.77
N TRP A 58 -1.84 2.78 -6.09
CA TRP A 58 -0.84 2.14 -6.94
C TRP A 58 0.26 3.15 -7.22
N LEU A 59 1.47 2.87 -6.74
CA LEU A 59 2.61 3.77 -6.84
C LEU A 59 3.65 3.16 -7.77
N SER A 60 4.08 3.92 -8.78
CA SER A 60 5.18 3.51 -9.66
C SER A 60 6.50 4.00 -9.08
N LEU A 61 7.50 3.15 -9.11
CA LEU A 61 8.85 3.41 -8.66
C LEU A 61 9.65 4.14 -9.75
N PRO A 62 10.76 4.80 -9.38
CA PRO A 62 11.75 5.31 -10.34
C PRO A 62 12.25 4.21 -11.26
N GLU A 63 12.64 4.59 -12.48
CA GLU A 63 13.22 3.65 -13.44
C GLU A 63 14.46 2.97 -12.86
N GLY A 64 14.55 1.66 -13.06
CA GLY A 64 15.64 0.84 -12.54
C GLY A 64 15.45 0.32 -11.11
N LEU A 65 14.48 0.83 -10.35
CA LEU A 65 14.21 0.37 -8.99
C LEU A 65 13.27 -0.84 -9.01
N SER A 66 13.71 -1.96 -8.43
CA SER A 66 12.88 -3.16 -8.29
C SER A 66 11.88 -3.01 -7.15
N ALA A 67 10.58 -3.24 -7.44
CA ALA A 67 9.54 -3.21 -6.41
C ALA A 67 9.75 -4.28 -5.33
N ARG A 68 10.35 -5.42 -5.68
CA ARG A 68 10.66 -6.50 -4.74
C ARG A 68 11.75 -6.07 -3.76
N GLU A 69 12.84 -5.53 -4.28
CA GLU A 69 13.97 -5.05 -3.48
C GLU A 69 13.54 -3.89 -2.58
N PHE A 70 12.86 -2.91 -3.14
CA PHE A 70 12.31 -1.80 -2.37
C PHE A 70 11.38 -2.26 -1.25
N ALA A 71 10.45 -3.20 -1.52
CA ALA A 71 9.56 -3.73 -0.50
C ALA A 71 10.31 -4.51 0.60
N GLN A 72 11.39 -5.19 0.25
CA GLN A 72 12.25 -5.89 1.21
C GLN A 72 12.95 -4.90 2.14
N VAL A 73 13.58 -3.87 1.62
CA VAL A 73 14.25 -2.83 2.42
C VAL A 73 13.25 -2.09 3.30
N CYS A 74 12.09 -1.72 2.76
CA CYS A 74 11.01 -1.14 3.56
C CYS A 74 10.64 -1.99 4.76
N LYS A 75 10.53 -3.31 4.57
CA LYS A 75 10.15 -4.25 5.63
C LYS A 75 11.26 -4.48 6.65
N GLU A 76 12.48 -4.76 6.18
CA GLU A 76 13.56 -5.23 7.03
C GLU A 76 14.25 -4.10 7.78
N GLU A 77 14.42 -2.94 7.14
CA GLU A 77 15.15 -1.83 7.72
C GLU A 77 14.26 -0.73 8.28
N GLU A 78 13.12 -0.49 7.66
CA GLU A 78 12.24 0.61 8.04
C GLU A 78 10.95 0.15 8.73
N GLY A 79 10.68 -1.16 8.82
CA GLY A 79 9.50 -1.72 9.46
C GLY A 79 8.19 -1.34 8.78
N VAL A 80 8.22 -1.08 7.47
CA VAL A 80 7.05 -0.73 6.65
C VAL A 80 6.74 -1.83 5.66
N ILE A 81 5.51 -2.33 5.68
CA ILE A 81 5.07 -3.37 4.76
C ILE A 81 4.34 -2.73 3.58
N VAL A 82 4.91 -2.89 2.39
CA VAL A 82 4.28 -2.54 1.11
C VAL A 82 4.15 -3.79 0.24
N ALA A 83 3.12 -3.84 -0.60
CA ALA A 83 2.91 -5.00 -1.47
C ALA A 83 3.57 -4.75 -2.84
N PRO A 84 4.63 -5.48 -3.21
CA PRO A 84 5.26 -5.34 -4.53
C PRO A 84 4.30 -5.79 -5.63
N GLY A 85 4.30 -5.05 -6.74
CA GLY A 85 3.35 -5.24 -7.83
C GLY A 85 3.37 -6.63 -8.45
N VAL A 86 4.53 -7.29 -8.46
CA VAL A 86 4.68 -8.67 -8.97
C VAL A 86 3.73 -9.67 -8.31
N MET A 87 3.25 -9.41 -7.10
CA MET A 87 2.25 -10.26 -6.42
C MET A 87 0.87 -10.23 -7.08
N PHE A 88 0.62 -9.29 -7.97
CA PHE A 88 -0.65 -9.11 -8.67
C PHE A 88 -0.58 -9.49 -10.15
N GLU A 89 0.55 -10.01 -10.59
CA GLU A 89 0.71 -10.55 -11.93
C GLU A 89 0.02 -11.91 -12.03
N VAL A 90 -0.69 -12.11 -13.13
CA VAL A 90 -1.35 -13.40 -13.40
C VAL A 90 -0.34 -14.36 -14.04
N PRO A 91 -0.12 -15.56 -13.48
CA PRO A 91 0.77 -16.54 -14.10
C PRO A 91 0.35 -16.84 -15.54
N GLY A 92 1.30 -16.73 -16.49
CA GLY A 92 1.05 -16.94 -17.90
C GLY A 92 0.57 -15.72 -18.69
N ASP A 93 0.26 -14.61 -18.04
CA ASP A 93 0.01 -13.33 -18.71
C ASP A 93 1.35 -12.61 -18.93
N GLU A 94 1.76 -12.50 -20.19
CA GLU A 94 2.97 -11.77 -20.57
C GLU A 94 2.71 -10.31 -20.96
N GLY A 95 1.44 -9.91 -21.05
CA GLY A 95 1.04 -8.59 -21.53
C GLY A 95 1.21 -7.47 -20.50
N VAL A 96 1.23 -7.82 -19.21
CA VAL A 96 1.30 -6.81 -18.13
C VAL A 96 2.33 -7.21 -17.10
N ARG A 97 3.22 -6.27 -16.76
CA ARG A 97 4.26 -6.44 -15.74
C ARG A 97 4.21 -5.30 -14.72
N PHE A 98 4.33 -5.66 -13.46
CA PHE A 98 4.25 -4.71 -12.34
C PHE A 98 5.53 -4.67 -11.49
N GLY A 99 6.65 -5.13 -12.04
CA GLY A 99 7.94 -5.17 -11.34
C GLY A 99 8.46 -3.82 -10.84
N GLY A 100 7.98 -2.72 -11.43
CA GLY A 100 8.28 -1.34 -11.01
C GLY A 100 7.15 -0.68 -10.21
N ASN A 101 6.23 -1.44 -9.61
CA ASN A 101 5.09 -0.88 -8.91
C ASN A 101 4.94 -1.46 -7.50
N VAL A 102 4.39 -0.66 -6.58
CA VAL A 102 3.94 -1.12 -5.26
C VAL A 102 2.52 -0.67 -4.97
N ARG A 103 1.79 -1.48 -4.21
CA ARG A 103 0.45 -1.18 -3.74
C ARG A 103 0.47 -0.78 -2.28
N LEU A 104 -0.11 0.36 -1.96
CA LEU A 104 -0.25 0.90 -0.61
C LEU A 104 -1.71 0.87 -0.19
N CYS A 105 -1.99 0.50 1.07
CA CYS A 105 -3.32 0.54 1.64
C CYS A 105 -3.48 1.80 2.50
N PHE A 106 -4.56 2.56 2.29
CA PHE A 106 -4.88 3.73 3.12
C PHE A 106 -6.10 3.51 4.03
N ALA A 107 -6.76 2.37 3.90
CA ALA A 107 -8.01 2.12 4.63
C ALA A 107 -7.81 1.54 6.03
N TRP A 108 -6.63 1.04 6.36
CA TRP A 108 -6.38 0.26 7.56
C TRP A 108 -5.71 1.06 8.69
N GLU A 109 -4.75 1.93 8.34
CA GLU A 109 -3.95 2.68 9.31
C GLU A 109 -4.53 4.07 9.60
N GLU A 110 -4.16 4.63 10.73
CA GLU A 110 -4.47 6.01 11.07
C GLU A 110 -3.62 6.99 10.25
N GLU A 111 -4.14 8.19 10.04
CA GLU A 111 -3.52 9.25 9.23
C GLU A 111 -2.05 9.49 9.55
N HIS A 112 -1.69 9.65 10.83
CA HIS A 112 -0.32 9.91 11.24
C HIS A 112 0.64 8.76 10.94
N ARG A 113 0.14 7.51 10.98
CA ARG A 113 0.92 6.32 10.62
C ARG A 113 1.15 6.21 9.12
N LEU A 114 0.18 6.63 8.32
CA LEU A 114 0.34 6.69 6.86
C LEU A 114 1.44 7.68 6.47
N VAL A 115 1.43 8.87 7.07
CA VAL A 115 2.47 9.90 6.84
C VAL A 115 3.84 9.41 7.28
N GLU A 116 3.93 8.82 8.46
CA GLU A 116 5.19 8.26 8.98
C GLU A 116 5.68 7.09 8.10
N GLY A 117 4.78 6.21 7.66
CA GLY A 117 5.10 5.13 6.75
C GLY A 117 5.74 5.63 5.45
N VAL A 118 5.21 6.71 4.87
CA VAL A 118 5.79 7.31 3.66
C VAL A 118 7.18 7.92 3.92
N ARG A 119 7.42 8.52 5.08
CA ARG A 119 8.76 9.02 5.45
C ARG A 119 9.78 7.88 5.54
N ARG A 120 9.40 6.75 6.11
CA ARG A 120 10.23 5.55 6.17
C ARG A 120 10.45 4.94 4.78
N MET A 121 9.41 4.92 3.94
CA MET A 121 9.56 4.53 2.53
C MET A 121 10.57 5.41 1.79
N LYS A 122 10.59 6.72 2.08
CA LYS A 122 11.62 7.64 1.54
C LYS A 122 13.01 7.19 1.95
N ALA A 123 13.24 6.91 3.24
CA ALA A 123 14.55 6.45 3.73
C ALA A 123 14.97 5.14 3.05
N ALA A 124 14.06 4.19 2.89
CA ALA A 124 14.31 2.95 2.16
C ALA A 124 14.67 3.21 0.68
N ALA A 125 13.94 4.12 0.01
CA ALA A 125 14.21 4.46 -1.38
C ALA A 125 15.60 5.10 -1.56
N GLU A 126 15.97 6.02 -0.69
CA GLU A 126 17.29 6.67 -0.72
C GLU A 126 18.42 5.65 -0.57
N LYS A 127 18.28 4.64 0.31
CA LYS A 127 19.25 3.54 0.46
C LYS A 127 19.36 2.69 -0.79
N VAL A 128 18.24 2.28 -1.37
CA VAL A 128 18.25 1.44 -2.59
C VAL A 128 18.84 2.22 -3.78
N ILE A 129 18.48 3.50 -3.93
CA ILE A 129 19.01 4.36 -4.99
C ILE A 129 20.53 4.59 -4.82
N ALA A 130 21.01 4.76 -3.59
CA ALA A 130 22.43 4.93 -3.30
C ALA A 130 23.26 3.65 -3.50
N GLY A 131 22.62 2.51 -3.76
CA GLY A 131 23.31 1.23 -3.96
C GLY A 131 23.87 0.62 -2.68
N GLU A 132 23.40 1.02 -1.51
CA GLU A 132 23.87 0.54 -0.21
C GLU A 132 23.48 -0.92 0.07
N ASN A 133 22.66 -1.54 -0.79
CA ASN A 133 22.21 -2.93 -0.72
C ASN A 133 22.96 -3.87 -1.67
N SER A 134 24.26 -3.73 -1.80
CA SER A 134 25.06 -4.74 -2.45
C SER A 134 25.49 -5.80 -1.42
N SER A 135 24.65 -6.78 -1.19
CA SER A 135 25.01 -8.17 -0.85
C SER A 135 23.90 -8.86 -0.06
N GLY A 136 23.00 -9.42 -0.80
CA GLY A 136 21.97 -10.32 -0.31
C GLY A 136 21.31 -11.02 -1.48
N SER A 137 22.09 -11.80 -2.24
CA SER A 137 21.52 -12.78 -3.17
C SER A 137 20.79 -13.84 -2.35
N GLY A 138 19.58 -13.53 -1.95
CA GLY A 138 18.65 -14.47 -1.37
C GLY A 138 17.51 -14.69 -2.36
N ASN A 139 17.50 -15.81 -3.05
CA ASN A 139 16.32 -16.40 -3.68
C ASN A 139 15.30 -16.71 -2.56
N GLY A 140 14.72 -15.67 -1.99
CA GLY A 140 13.66 -15.77 -1.00
C GLY A 140 12.33 -15.99 -1.70
N GLU A 141 11.98 -17.25 -1.90
CA GLU A 141 10.61 -17.66 -2.11
C GLU A 141 9.76 -17.07 -0.98
N TYR A 142 8.82 -16.17 -1.31
CA TYR A 142 7.87 -15.66 -0.31
C TYR A 142 6.96 -16.81 0.09
N VAL A 143 7.35 -17.54 1.13
CA VAL A 143 6.45 -18.47 1.81
C VAL A 143 5.49 -17.58 2.60
N PHE A 144 4.23 -17.57 2.19
CA PHE A 144 3.13 -17.04 2.99
C PHE A 144 3.06 -17.88 4.27
N VAL A 145 3.71 -17.43 5.33
CA VAL A 145 3.45 -18.00 6.65
C VAL A 145 2.17 -17.35 7.15
N GLU A 146 1.08 -18.07 6.93
CA GLU A 146 -0.23 -17.78 7.52
C GLU A 146 -0.15 -18.01 9.03
N LYS A 147 0.39 -17.08 9.79
CA LYS A 147 0.19 -17.05 11.24
C LYS A 147 -1.13 -16.36 11.51
N ARG A 148 -2.21 -17.12 11.41
CA ARG A 148 -3.46 -16.80 12.07
C ARG A 148 -3.36 -17.17 13.54
N ASP A 149 -2.83 -16.30 14.35
CA ASP A 149 -3.25 -16.19 15.74
C ASP A 149 -4.18 -14.98 15.85
N VAL A 150 -5.35 -15.11 15.24
CA VAL A 150 -6.48 -14.27 15.59
C VAL A 150 -7.06 -14.92 16.84
N GLY A 151 -6.72 -14.38 18.02
CA GLY A 151 -7.40 -14.70 19.24
C GLY A 151 -8.90 -14.54 19.01
N VAL A 152 -9.63 -15.63 19.20
CA VAL A 152 -11.09 -15.69 19.16
C VAL A 152 -11.60 -14.62 20.13
N MET A 153 -12.22 -13.56 19.60
CA MET A 153 -13.06 -12.68 20.39
C MET A 153 -14.34 -13.46 20.73
N ASP A 154 -14.29 -14.20 21.83
CA ASP A 154 -15.45 -14.69 22.54
C ASP A 154 -16.01 -13.54 23.37
N GLU A 155 -16.77 -12.64 22.75
CA GLU A 155 -17.67 -11.73 23.47
C GLU A 155 -18.68 -11.11 22.51
N PHE A 156 -19.66 -11.91 22.09
CA PHE A 156 -21.00 -11.42 21.77
C PHE A 156 -22.00 -12.44 22.31
N LYS A 157 -22.34 -12.30 23.60
CA LYS A 157 -23.62 -12.73 24.17
C LYS A 157 -24.56 -11.55 24.24
#